data_0c603c9da194329b780a79418b1d1a58
#
_entry.id   0c603c9da194329b780a79418b1d1a58
#
_cell.length_a   1.000
_cell.length_b   1.000
_cell.length_c   1.000
_cell.angle_alpha   90.00
_cell.angle_beta   90.00
_cell.angle_gamma   90.00
#
_symmetry.space_group_name_H-M   'P 1'
#
loop_
_entity.id
_entity.type
_entity.pdbx_description
1 polymer ?
#
loop_
_entity_poly.entity_id
_entity_poly.type
_entity_poly.pdbx_seq_one_letter_code
_entity_poly.pdbx_strand_id
1 'polypeptide(L)'
;MARASYRQSNEFFTFHNENPKGKLTSSDCVFRACGYVTEGWDYAYTRLSKIGYDMKTSPNEEATYEEFLKQEGFIKCKQLRKSNNKKYTIIELAKILKDKGKVVVRTKGHLTVIEKGYVVDTWDCGVCCAGNYWIKE
;
A
#
# COMPACT_ATOMS: atom_id res chain seq x y z
N MET A 1 14.07 -21.47 -6.20
CA MET A 1 14.65 -20.41 -5.36
C MET A 1 13.56 -19.71 -4.58
N ALA A 2 13.72 -19.65 -3.27
CA ALA A 2 12.72 -19.01 -2.40
C ALA A 2 12.44 -17.55 -2.79
N ARG A 3 13.46 -16.82 -3.25
CA ARG A 3 13.30 -15.42 -3.63
C ARG A 3 12.44 -15.21 -4.85
N ALA A 4 12.39 -16.16 -5.78
CA ALA A 4 11.58 -16.04 -6.99
C ALA A 4 10.10 -16.23 -6.67
N SER A 5 9.77 -17.10 -5.71
CA SER A 5 8.38 -17.45 -5.42
C SER A 5 7.57 -16.29 -4.83
N TYR A 6 8.20 -15.42 -4.03
CA TYR A 6 7.44 -14.33 -3.40
C TYR A 6 7.10 -13.19 -4.37
N ARG A 7 7.60 -13.26 -5.59
CA ARG A 7 7.23 -12.32 -6.67
C ARG A 7 6.30 -12.93 -7.70
N GLN A 8 5.93 -14.21 -7.54
CA GLN A 8 5.01 -14.88 -8.46
C GLN A 8 3.58 -14.71 -7.97
N SER A 9 2.69 -14.34 -8.90
CA SER A 9 1.27 -14.24 -8.57
C SER A 9 0.71 -15.58 -8.12
N ASN A 10 -0.22 -15.55 -7.17
CA ASN A 10 -0.90 -16.73 -6.67
C ASN A 10 -2.35 -16.35 -6.37
N GLU A 11 -3.10 -17.20 -5.64
CA GLU A 11 -4.53 -16.95 -5.45
C GLU A 11 -4.83 -15.75 -4.55
N PHE A 12 -3.84 -15.23 -3.79
CA PHE A 12 -4.04 -14.09 -2.91
C PHE A 12 -3.10 -12.93 -3.21
N PHE A 13 -2.26 -13.06 -4.22
CA PHE A 13 -1.25 -12.07 -4.54
C PHE A 13 -1.15 -11.89 -6.06
N THR A 14 -1.25 -10.65 -6.50
CA THR A 14 -1.02 -10.26 -7.89
C THR A 14 0.26 -9.45 -7.95
N PHE A 15 1.25 -9.95 -8.69
CA PHE A 15 2.47 -9.17 -8.92
C PHE A 15 2.13 -7.98 -9.80
N HIS A 16 2.48 -6.79 -9.32
CA HIS A 16 2.32 -5.56 -10.07
C HIS A 16 3.39 -4.58 -9.65
N ASN A 17 4.06 -3.98 -10.62
CA ASN A 17 5.05 -2.94 -10.36
C ASN A 17 4.62 -1.64 -11.02
N GLU A 18 4.18 -0.70 -10.21
CA GLU A 18 3.73 0.60 -10.70
C GLU A 18 4.90 1.49 -11.14
N ASN A 19 6.15 1.12 -10.84
CA ASN A 19 7.32 1.89 -11.25
C ASN A 19 7.42 1.86 -12.79
N PRO A 20 7.42 3.02 -13.47
CA PRO A 20 7.37 3.07 -14.93
C PRO A 20 8.64 2.55 -15.61
N LYS A 21 9.75 2.43 -14.89
CA LYS A 21 10.98 1.83 -15.39
C LYS A 21 11.13 0.37 -15.00
N GLY A 22 10.12 -0.21 -14.36
CA GLY A 22 10.16 -1.60 -13.93
C GLY A 22 11.17 -1.92 -12.84
N LYS A 23 11.64 -0.91 -12.12
CA LYS A 23 12.66 -1.12 -11.08
C LYS A 23 12.10 -1.88 -9.89
N LEU A 24 12.82 -2.90 -9.44
CA LEU A 24 12.39 -3.74 -8.31
C LEU A 24 13.21 -3.47 -7.05
N THR A 25 14.35 -2.80 -7.18
CA THR A 25 15.26 -2.55 -6.05
C THR A 25 15.21 -1.11 -5.54
N SER A 26 14.33 -0.29 -6.08
CA SER A 26 14.14 1.08 -5.63
C SER A 26 13.30 1.08 -4.35
N SER A 27 13.62 1.96 -3.41
CA SER A 27 12.87 2.11 -2.16
C SER A 27 11.65 3.02 -2.40
N ASP A 28 10.77 2.60 -3.30
CA ASP A 28 9.66 3.42 -3.77
C ASP A 28 8.28 2.85 -3.43
N CYS A 29 8.17 2.05 -2.38
CA CYS A 29 6.89 1.41 -2.04
C CYS A 29 5.76 2.42 -1.83
N VAL A 30 6.05 3.59 -1.25
CA VAL A 30 5.04 4.63 -1.06
C VAL A 30 4.55 5.16 -2.41
N PHE A 31 5.47 5.44 -3.33
CA PHE A 31 5.13 5.96 -4.66
C PHE A 31 4.39 4.92 -5.48
N ARG A 32 4.76 3.64 -5.36
CA ARG A 32 4.05 2.57 -6.05
C ARG A 32 2.63 2.41 -5.52
N ALA A 33 2.47 2.33 -4.20
CA ALA A 33 1.16 2.15 -3.59
C ALA A 33 0.25 3.35 -3.87
N CYS A 34 0.75 4.56 -3.62
CA CYS A 34 -0.02 5.78 -3.85
C CYS A 34 -0.33 5.97 -5.33
N GLY A 35 0.61 5.61 -6.21
CA GLY A 35 0.39 5.69 -7.66
C GLY A 35 -0.66 4.72 -8.14
N TYR A 36 -0.63 3.48 -7.63
CA TYR A 36 -1.59 2.45 -8.06
C TYR A 36 -3.03 2.85 -7.72
N VAL A 37 -3.24 3.51 -6.60
CA VAL A 37 -4.59 3.89 -6.16
C VAL A 37 -5.03 5.25 -6.69
N THR A 38 -4.18 5.93 -7.45
CA THR A 38 -4.49 7.25 -8.03
C THR A 38 -4.17 7.25 -9.53
N GLU A 39 -3.36 8.20 -10.00
CA GLU A 39 -3.14 8.43 -11.43
C GLU A 39 -1.80 7.89 -11.94
N GLY A 40 -1.10 7.11 -11.13
CA GLY A 40 0.16 6.49 -11.52
C GLY A 40 1.34 6.98 -10.69
N TRP A 41 2.49 6.34 -10.93
CA TRP A 41 3.71 6.59 -10.18
C TRP A 41 4.19 8.05 -10.27
N ASP A 42 4.19 8.60 -11.50
CA ASP A 42 4.66 9.97 -11.71
C ASP A 42 3.77 10.99 -11.00
N TYR A 43 2.47 10.79 -11.08
CA TYR A 43 1.51 11.65 -10.38
C TYR A 43 1.76 11.61 -8.88
N ALA A 44 1.89 10.41 -8.32
CA ALA A 44 2.11 10.24 -6.88
C ALA A 44 3.44 10.86 -6.47
N TYR A 45 4.51 10.62 -7.24
CA TYR A 45 5.83 11.17 -6.91
C TYR A 45 5.79 12.70 -6.87
N THR A 46 5.19 13.30 -7.89
CA THR A 46 5.12 14.76 -8.00
C THR A 46 4.31 15.35 -6.85
N ARG A 47 3.14 14.78 -6.57
CA ARG A 47 2.27 15.27 -5.51
C ARG A 47 2.86 15.08 -4.12
N LEU A 48 3.41 13.90 -3.86
CA LEU A 48 4.06 13.61 -2.58
C LEU A 48 5.27 14.53 -2.36
N SER A 49 6.02 14.79 -3.41
CA SER A 49 7.18 15.70 -3.32
C SER A 49 6.73 17.12 -2.98
N LYS A 50 5.64 17.59 -3.58
CA LYS A 50 5.11 18.93 -3.28
C LYS A 50 4.59 19.02 -1.85
N ILE A 51 3.83 18.02 -1.43
CA ILE A 51 3.29 17.97 -0.05
C ILE A 51 4.44 17.92 0.95
N GLY A 52 5.42 17.04 0.70
CA GLY A 52 6.57 16.91 1.58
C GLY A 52 7.37 18.22 1.67
N TYR A 53 7.54 18.88 0.52
CA TYR A 53 8.21 20.18 0.51
C TYR A 53 7.47 21.20 1.38
N ASP A 54 6.15 21.27 1.23
CA ASP A 54 5.33 22.23 1.98
C ASP A 54 5.33 21.92 3.48
N MET A 55 5.31 20.64 3.84
CA MET A 55 5.28 20.20 5.25
C MET A 55 6.69 20.08 5.86
N LYS A 56 7.74 20.21 5.04
CA LYS A 56 9.13 20.00 5.44
C LYS A 56 9.37 18.57 5.96
N THR A 57 8.77 17.61 5.25
CA THR A 57 8.94 16.18 5.52
C THR A 57 9.41 15.50 4.23
N SER A 58 9.95 14.29 4.36
CA SER A 58 10.32 13.52 3.17
C SER A 58 9.07 13.05 2.43
N PRO A 59 9.14 12.95 1.08
CA PRO A 59 7.96 12.54 0.30
C PRO A 59 7.40 11.17 0.69
N ASN A 60 8.24 10.27 1.20
CA ASN A 60 7.83 8.90 1.55
C ASN A 60 7.58 8.72 3.05
N GLU A 61 7.59 9.79 3.85
CA GLU A 61 7.25 9.70 5.26
C GLU A 61 5.76 9.50 5.45
N GLU A 62 5.40 8.86 6.56
CA GLU A 62 4.00 8.59 6.88
C GLU A 62 3.16 9.86 6.91
N ALA A 63 3.65 10.93 7.56
CA ALA A 63 2.91 12.19 7.61
C ALA A 63 2.60 12.71 6.20
N THR A 64 3.55 12.55 5.28
CA THR A 64 3.40 13.04 3.91
C THR A 64 2.35 12.22 3.15
N TYR A 65 2.45 10.89 3.18
CA TYR A 65 1.50 10.11 2.40
C TYR A 65 0.11 10.09 3.05
N GLU A 66 0.01 10.28 4.36
CA GLU A 66 -1.30 10.47 5.00
C GLU A 66 -2.00 11.71 4.46
N GLU A 67 -1.26 12.81 4.34
CA GLU A 67 -1.82 14.05 3.79
C GLU A 67 -2.19 13.87 2.32
N PHE A 68 -1.33 13.19 1.55
CA PHE A 68 -1.62 12.88 0.14
C PHE A 68 -2.91 12.09 0.01
N LEU A 69 -3.03 11.01 0.76
CA LEU A 69 -4.21 10.14 0.68
C LEU A 69 -5.48 10.88 1.09
N LYS A 70 -5.38 11.73 2.11
CA LYS A 70 -6.50 12.57 2.54
C LYS A 70 -6.94 13.49 1.41
N GLN A 71 -5.99 14.16 0.74
CA GLN A 71 -6.31 15.05 -0.38
C GLN A 71 -6.92 14.29 -1.56
N GLU A 72 -6.56 13.02 -1.73
CA GLU A 72 -7.10 12.18 -2.79
C GLU A 72 -8.45 11.55 -2.43
N GLY A 73 -8.99 11.87 -1.27
CA GLY A 73 -10.31 11.39 -0.86
C GLY A 73 -10.32 10.10 -0.07
N PHE A 74 -9.16 9.63 0.38
CA PHE A 74 -9.08 8.43 1.19
C PHE A 74 -9.32 8.76 2.66
N ILE A 75 -9.90 7.81 3.39
CA ILE A 75 -10.18 7.92 4.81
C ILE A 75 -9.27 6.94 5.55
N LYS A 76 -8.54 7.46 6.54
CA LYS A 76 -7.66 6.64 7.38
C LYS A 76 -8.49 5.82 8.35
N CYS A 77 -8.21 4.53 8.41
CA CYS A 77 -8.82 3.60 9.34
C CYS A 77 -7.75 3.00 10.24
N LYS A 78 -8.05 2.90 11.52
CA LYS A 78 -7.12 2.33 12.49
C LYS A 78 -6.97 0.83 12.29
N GLN A 79 -5.80 0.30 12.65
CA GLN A 79 -5.52 -1.11 12.62
C GLN A 79 -6.65 -1.92 13.28
N LEU A 80 -7.15 -2.91 12.56
CA LEU A 80 -8.15 -3.82 13.11
C LEU A 80 -7.49 -4.88 13.97
N ARG A 81 -8.20 -5.30 15.01
CA ARG A 81 -7.76 -6.37 15.90
C ARG A 81 -8.82 -7.45 15.95
N LYS A 82 -8.38 -8.69 16.09
CA LYS A 82 -9.28 -9.83 16.32
C LYS A 82 -9.83 -9.77 17.75
N SER A 83 -10.87 -10.58 18.03
CA SER A 83 -11.46 -10.64 19.37
C SER A 83 -10.44 -11.00 20.45
N ASN A 84 -9.40 -11.76 20.09
CA ASN A 84 -8.32 -12.13 21.01
C ASN A 84 -7.20 -11.07 21.05
N ASN A 85 -7.45 -9.87 20.48
CA ASN A 85 -6.52 -8.77 20.40
C ASN A 85 -5.31 -9.00 19.49
N LYS A 86 -5.29 -10.07 18.71
CA LYS A 86 -4.23 -10.32 17.73
C LYS A 86 -4.46 -9.48 16.47
N LYS A 87 -3.36 -9.16 15.77
CA LYS A 87 -3.41 -8.41 14.52
C LYS A 87 -3.87 -9.31 13.38
N TYR A 88 -4.55 -8.72 12.41
CA TYR A 88 -4.84 -9.41 11.15
C TYR A 88 -3.60 -9.39 10.26
N THR A 89 -3.45 -10.41 9.43
CA THR A 89 -2.48 -10.35 8.34
C THR A 89 -3.07 -9.54 7.18
N ILE A 90 -2.21 -9.13 6.25
CA ILE A 90 -2.65 -8.38 5.08
C ILE A 90 -3.63 -9.22 4.25
N ILE A 91 -3.37 -10.52 4.08
CA ILE A 91 -4.30 -11.42 3.36
C ILE A 91 -5.66 -11.44 4.05
N GLU A 92 -5.68 -11.57 5.36
CA GLU A 92 -6.94 -11.57 6.11
C GLU A 92 -7.69 -10.26 5.93
N LEU A 93 -6.98 -9.13 6.01
CA LEU A 93 -7.59 -7.83 5.80
C LEU A 93 -8.12 -7.68 4.38
N ALA A 94 -7.38 -8.19 3.39
CA ALA A 94 -7.80 -8.16 1.99
C ALA A 94 -9.15 -8.86 1.81
N LYS A 95 -9.34 -9.98 2.47
CA LYS A 95 -10.62 -10.73 2.41
C LYS A 95 -11.76 -9.94 3.03
N ILE A 96 -11.49 -9.30 4.17
CA ILE A 96 -12.50 -8.48 4.89
C ILE A 96 -12.93 -7.29 4.03
N LEU A 97 -11.98 -6.65 3.34
CA LEU A 97 -12.21 -5.41 2.60
C LEU A 97 -12.35 -5.63 1.10
N LYS A 98 -12.64 -6.84 0.65
CA LYS A 98 -12.65 -7.17 -0.78
C LYS A 98 -13.62 -6.32 -1.60
N ASP A 99 -14.67 -5.77 -0.98
CA ASP A 99 -15.69 -4.98 -1.65
C ASP A 99 -15.42 -3.47 -1.58
N LYS A 100 -14.28 -3.07 -1.03
CA LYS A 100 -13.95 -1.65 -0.83
C LYS A 100 -13.09 -1.04 -1.94
N GLY A 101 -12.84 -1.79 -3.02
CA GLY A 101 -11.98 -1.31 -4.11
C GLY A 101 -10.52 -1.35 -3.72
N LYS A 102 -9.76 -0.35 -4.16
CA LYS A 102 -8.34 -0.26 -3.85
C LYS A 102 -8.14 0.31 -2.45
N VAL A 103 -7.42 -0.41 -1.61
CA VAL A 103 -7.17 -0.04 -0.22
C VAL A 103 -5.65 0.01 -0.01
N VAL A 104 -5.17 1.08 0.58
CA VAL A 104 -3.74 1.22 0.94
C VAL A 104 -3.57 0.69 2.36
N VAL A 105 -2.57 -0.14 2.58
CA VAL A 105 -2.33 -0.76 3.89
C VAL A 105 -0.88 -0.54 4.30
N ARG A 106 -0.70 -0.10 5.54
CA ARG A 106 0.62 0.01 6.12
C ARG A 106 0.98 -1.28 6.83
N THR A 107 2.21 -1.73 6.64
CA THR A 107 2.80 -2.78 7.45
C THR A 107 4.17 -2.27 7.92
N LYS A 108 4.89 -3.05 8.71
CA LYS A 108 6.15 -2.57 9.27
C LYS A 108 7.14 -2.22 8.16
N GLY A 109 7.47 -0.91 8.07
CA GLY A 109 8.44 -0.43 7.09
C GLY A 109 8.00 -0.52 5.64
N HIS A 110 6.71 -0.74 5.37
CA HIS A 110 6.25 -0.94 4.00
C HIS A 110 4.82 -0.42 3.82
N LEU A 111 4.51 0.05 2.63
CA LEU A 111 3.17 0.45 2.24
C LEU A 111 2.77 -0.40 1.04
N THR A 112 1.61 -1.03 1.10
CA THR A 112 1.13 -1.93 0.06
C THR A 112 -0.33 -1.63 -0.29
N VAL A 113 -0.85 -2.34 -1.27
CA VAL A 113 -2.25 -2.19 -1.71
C VAL A 113 -2.91 -3.55 -1.69
N ILE A 114 -4.17 -3.56 -1.27
CA ILE A 114 -5.05 -4.73 -1.41
C ILE A 114 -6.23 -4.32 -2.28
N GLU A 115 -6.71 -5.26 -3.09
CA GLU A 115 -7.83 -5.01 -3.99
C GLU A 115 -8.53 -6.34 -4.28
N LYS A 116 -9.85 -6.37 -4.10
CA LYS A 116 -10.70 -7.53 -4.43
C LYS A 116 -10.23 -8.83 -3.79
N GLY A 117 -9.66 -8.75 -2.60
CA GLY A 117 -9.18 -9.92 -1.87
C GLY A 117 -7.74 -10.32 -2.18
N TYR A 118 -7.02 -9.53 -2.97
CA TYR A 118 -5.64 -9.79 -3.37
C TYR A 118 -4.70 -8.73 -2.83
N VAL A 119 -3.47 -9.14 -2.55
CA VAL A 119 -2.37 -8.20 -2.32
C VAL A 119 -1.81 -7.84 -3.70
N VAL A 120 -1.64 -6.54 -3.96
CA VAL A 120 -1.11 -6.03 -5.23
C VAL A 120 0.19 -5.30 -4.95
N ASP A 121 1.32 -5.91 -5.31
CA ASP A 121 2.63 -5.39 -4.93
C ASP A 121 3.72 -6.05 -5.79
N THR A 122 4.97 -5.67 -5.55
CA THR A 122 6.12 -6.29 -6.20
C THR A 122 6.63 -7.52 -5.45
N TRP A 123 6.09 -7.79 -4.27
CA TRP A 123 6.41 -9.02 -3.51
C TRP A 123 5.21 -9.36 -2.61
N ASP A 124 5.08 -10.64 -2.30
CA ASP A 124 3.95 -11.13 -1.51
C ASP A 124 4.19 -10.85 -0.03
N CYS A 125 3.61 -9.77 0.46
CA CYS A 125 3.67 -9.40 1.88
C CYS A 125 2.40 -9.82 2.64
N GLY A 126 1.63 -10.73 2.07
CA GLY A 126 0.33 -11.12 2.63
C GLY A 126 0.37 -11.69 4.03
N VAL A 127 1.49 -12.31 4.42
CA VAL A 127 1.63 -12.90 5.77
C VAL A 127 2.05 -11.86 6.81
N CYS A 128 2.39 -10.64 6.38
CA CYS A 128 2.77 -9.57 7.31
C CYS A 128 1.54 -9.04 8.04
N CYS A 129 1.75 -8.45 9.22
CA CYS A 129 0.66 -7.85 9.99
C CYS A 129 0.17 -6.58 9.32
N ALA A 130 -1.15 -6.43 9.19
CA ALA A 130 -1.77 -5.22 8.65
C ALA A 130 -1.88 -4.16 9.74
N GLY A 131 -1.36 -2.97 9.44
CA GLY A 131 -1.46 -1.81 10.31
C GLY A 131 -2.68 -0.97 9.97
N ASN A 132 -2.51 0.35 10.03
CA ASN A 132 -3.55 1.27 9.60
C ASN A 132 -3.77 1.13 8.09
N TYR A 133 -4.95 1.49 7.64
CA TYR A 133 -5.27 1.38 6.22
C TYR A 133 -6.15 2.55 5.79
N TRP A 134 -6.24 2.76 4.49
CA TRP A 134 -6.98 3.89 3.91
C TRP A 134 -7.92 3.37 2.84
N ILE A 135 -9.18 3.74 2.96
CA ILE A 135 -10.23 3.38 2.00
C ILE A 135 -10.77 4.65 1.35
N LYS A 136 -11.28 4.50 0.14
CA LYS A 136 -11.91 5.61 -0.57
C LYS A 136 -13.41 5.34 -0.67
N GLU A 137 -14.19 6.31 -0.27
CA GLU A 137 -15.64 6.20 -0.36
C GLU A 137 -16.15 6.60 -1.74
#